data_402a5e0b68c347fb07b61fa516e172e3
#
_entry.id   402a5e0b68c347fb07b61fa516e172e3
#
_cell.length_a   1.000
_cell.length_b   1.000
_cell.length_c   1.000
_cell.angle_alpha   90.00
_cell.angle_beta   90.00
_cell.angle_gamma   90.00
#
_symmetry.space_group_name_H-M   'P 1'
#
loop_
_entity.id
_entity.type
_entity.pdbx_description
1 polymer ?
#
loop_
_entity_poly.entity_id
_entity_poly.type
_entity_poly.pdbx_seq_one_letter_code
_entity_poly.pdbx_strand_id
1 'polypeptide(L)'
;GGNNIKAISATHAKQDPHHIRARPSLIAKIRRADLIFCSGAGLEVGWMPILLQKARSEVQPGNIGYFMASKYTPVIDIPHKIDRSHGDVHPEGNPHVHLDPNNILLVAKELHRRLSIIDAKNKSFYQEQYNNFVDKWQNSLSRWNKEIESIKGKRIIIHHKSFDYLFNWLQLNEIASLEVKPGIPPTASHLKNILENTNKSSVDIIVISPYDPTEGALWLSEKTQIPVVTLPYTIGGNEESNNLIALFDSSIKILQNALYDK
;
A
#
# COMPACT_ATOMS: atom_id res chain seq x y z
N GLY A 1 -12.42 -4.67 -15.61
CA GLY A 1 -12.14 -5.07 -17.01
C GLY A 1 -12.81 -6.36 -17.43
N GLY A 2 -13.27 -7.18 -16.48
CA GLY A 2 -13.90 -8.46 -16.78
C GLY A 2 -13.06 -9.34 -17.70
N ASN A 3 -13.71 -10.09 -18.59
CA ASN A 3 -13.05 -10.99 -19.53
C ASN A 3 -12.32 -10.26 -20.70
N ASN A 4 -12.48 -8.94 -20.80
CA ASN A 4 -11.82 -8.15 -21.85
C ASN A 4 -10.39 -7.77 -21.48
N ILE A 5 -9.94 -8.03 -20.22
CA ILE A 5 -8.60 -7.68 -19.74
C ILE A 5 -7.93 -8.91 -19.12
N LYS A 6 -6.66 -9.10 -19.49
CA LYS A 6 -5.77 -10.02 -18.81
C LYS A 6 -4.85 -9.24 -17.88
N ALA A 7 -5.20 -9.16 -16.59
CA ALA A 7 -4.35 -8.54 -15.57
C ALA A 7 -3.25 -9.50 -15.11
N ILE A 8 -2.05 -8.96 -14.93
CA ILE A 8 -0.89 -9.71 -14.44
C ILE A 8 -0.17 -8.86 -13.41
N SER A 9 0.07 -9.40 -12.22
CA SER A 9 0.90 -8.72 -11.21
C SER A 9 2.39 -9.00 -11.45
N ALA A 10 3.21 -7.97 -11.24
CA ALA A 10 4.67 -8.08 -11.19
C ALA A 10 5.15 -8.63 -9.85
N THR A 11 4.38 -8.40 -8.79
CA THR A 11 4.66 -8.74 -7.39
C THR A 11 3.68 -9.77 -6.86
N HIS A 12 3.95 -10.29 -5.69
CA HIS A 12 2.99 -11.07 -4.90
C HIS A 12 2.87 -10.47 -3.48
N ALA A 13 1.78 -10.81 -2.79
CA ALA A 13 1.36 -10.14 -1.56
C ALA A 13 2.33 -10.24 -0.36
N LYS A 14 3.25 -11.20 -0.39
CA LYS A 14 4.27 -11.40 0.66
C LYS A 14 5.67 -10.96 0.19
N GLN A 15 5.74 -10.05 -0.78
CA GLN A 15 6.99 -9.55 -1.33
C GLN A 15 7.04 -8.04 -1.19
N ASP A 16 8.17 -7.52 -0.71
CA ASP A 16 8.43 -6.10 -0.70
C ASP A 16 8.40 -5.54 -2.13
N PRO A 17 7.51 -4.58 -2.44
CA PRO A 17 7.36 -4.02 -3.78
C PRO A 17 8.50 -3.09 -4.19
N HIS A 18 9.35 -2.63 -3.27
CA HIS A 18 10.53 -1.81 -3.57
C HIS A 18 11.61 -2.64 -4.27
N HIS A 19 11.68 -3.94 -3.97
CA HIS A 19 12.77 -4.84 -4.37
C HIS A 19 12.31 -5.99 -5.26
N ILE A 20 11.97 -5.69 -6.53
CA ILE A 20 11.56 -6.69 -7.50
C ILE A 20 12.70 -7.01 -8.47
N ARG A 21 12.94 -8.30 -8.70
CA ARG A 21 13.90 -8.73 -9.72
C ARG A 21 13.28 -8.65 -11.11
N ALA A 22 13.94 -7.95 -12.03
CA ALA A 22 13.57 -7.88 -13.45
C ALA A 22 13.88 -9.19 -14.18
N ARG A 23 13.17 -10.29 -13.81
CA ARG A 23 13.35 -11.63 -14.39
C ARG A 23 12.84 -11.71 -15.83
N PRO A 24 13.40 -12.62 -16.66
CA PRO A 24 13.02 -12.75 -18.08
C PRO A 24 11.53 -12.95 -18.31
N SER A 25 10.84 -13.68 -17.43
CA SER A 25 9.39 -13.89 -17.51
C SER A 25 8.59 -12.58 -17.34
N LEU A 26 9.05 -11.65 -16.49
CA LEU A 26 8.42 -10.35 -16.31
C LEU A 26 8.71 -9.44 -17.50
N ILE A 27 9.95 -9.46 -18.03
CA ILE A 27 10.31 -8.75 -19.27
C ILE A 27 9.44 -9.21 -20.43
N ALA A 28 9.21 -10.52 -20.59
CA ALA A 28 8.34 -11.05 -21.64
C ALA A 28 6.88 -10.59 -21.50
N LYS A 29 6.39 -10.43 -20.28
CA LYS A 29 5.03 -9.91 -20.00
C LYS A 29 4.90 -8.44 -20.36
N ILE A 30 5.86 -7.60 -19.95
CA ILE A 30 5.78 -6.16 -20.16
C ILE A 30 5.91 -5.79 -21.65
N ARG A 31 6.64 -6.58 -22.44
CA ARG A 31 6.74 -6.42 -23.89
C ARG A 31 5.40 -6.52 -24.62
N ARG A 32 4.40 -7.16 -24.02
CA ARG A 32 3.06 -7.37 -24.58
C ARG A 32 1.99 -6.56 -23.89
N ALA A 33 2.36 -5.77 -22.90
CA ALA A 33 1.40 -4.98 -22.13
C ALA A 33 0.83 -3.83 -22.98
N ASP A 34 -0.47 -3.61 -22.87
CA ASP A 34 -1.16 -2.44 -23.44
C ASP A 34 -1.29 -1.34 -22.39
N LEU A 35 -1.22 -1.71 -21.10
CA LEU A 35 -1.21 -0.82 -19.97
C LEU A 35 -0.24 -1.34 -18.90
N ILE A 36 0.61 -0.47 -18.39
CA ILE A 36 1.41 -0.66 -17.16
C ILE A 36 0.76 0.21 -16.08
N PHE A 37 0.38 -0.43 -14.97
CA PHE A 37 -0.21 0.22 -13.82
C PHE A 37 0.70 0.05 -12.62
N CYS A 38 1.15 1.17 -12.05
CA CYS A 38 2.08 1.27 -10.93
C CYS A 38 1.53 2.18 -9.84
N SER A 39 2.02 2.03 -8.62
CA SER A 39 1.79 3.01 -7.54
C SER A 39 2.39 4.36 -7.90
N GLY A 40 3.62 4.39 -8.38
CA GLY A 40 4.36 5.61 -8.64
C GLY A 40 5.02 6.17 -7.39
N ALA A 41 5.27 7.49 -7.36
CA ALA A 41 6.01 8.17 -6.28
C ALA A 41 7.33 7.48 -5.90
N GLY A 42 8.01 6.88 -6.89
CA GLY A 42 9.31 6.24 -6.70
C GLY A 42 9.28 4.78 -6.21
N LEU A 43 8.13 4.16 -5.97
CA LEU A 43 8.06 2.77 -5.49
C LEU A 43 8.80 1.79 -6.41
N GLU A 44 8.60 1.93 -7.71
CA GLU A 44 9.12 1.01 -8.71
C GLU A 44 10.46 1.47 -9.32
N VAL A 45 11.09 2.53 -8.77
CA VAL A 45 12.28 3.15 -9.35
C VAL A 45 13.47 2.20 -9.48
N GLY A 46 13.61 1.24 -8.56
CA GLY A 46 14.72 0.28 -8.54
C GLY A 46 14.65 -0.79 -9.64
N TRP A 47 13.47 -1.04 -10.25
CA TRP A 47 13.29 -2.17 -11.17
C TRP A 47 12.47 -1.86 -12.43
N MET A 48 11.53 -0.92 -12.40
CA MET A 48 10.69 -0.57 -13.55
C MET A 48 11.49 -0.04 -14.76
N PRO A 49 12.52 0.82 -14.61
CA PRO A 49 13.28 1.32 -15.75
C PRO A 49 13.90 0.22 -16.61
N ILE A 50 14.37 -0.87 -16.00
CA ILE A 50 14.94 -2.03 -16.71
C ILE A 50 13.85 -2.72 -17.56
N LEU A 51 12.65 -2.85 -17.03
CA LEU A 51 11.52 -3.45 -17.73
C LEU A 51 11.06 -2.58 -18.91
N LEU A 52 10.98 -1.26 -18.69
CA LEU A 52 10.56 -0.29 -19.71
C LEU A 52 11.46 -0.25 -20.93
N GLN A 53 12.77 -0.52 -20.79
CA GLN A 53 13.69 -0.63 -21.95
C GLN A 53 13.26 -1.67 -22.99
N LYS A 54 12.46 -2.66 -22.59
CA LYS A 54 11.97 -3.73 -23.46
C LYS A 54 10.47 -3.63 -23.75
N ALA A 55 9.80 -2.63 -23.21
CA ALA A 55 8.38 -2.39 -23.38
C ALA A 55 8.09 -1.62 -24.69
N ARG A 56 6.85 -1.72 -25.18
CA ARG A 56 6.38 -0.99 -26.36
C ARG A 56 6.30 0.52 -26.10
N SER A 57 6.29 1.30 -27.17
CA SER A 57 6.17 2.77 -27.10
C SER A 57 4.90 3.24 -26.35
N GLU A 58 3.78 2.53 -26.54
CA GLU A 58 2.47 2.88 -25.99
C GLU A 58 2.44 2.88 -24.46
N VAL A 59 3.34 2.13 -23.82
CA VAL A 59 3.44 2.02 -22.36
C VAL A 59 4.68 2.72 -21.79
N GLN A 60 5.35 3.56 -22.60
CA GLN A 60 6.44 4.42 -22.12
C GLN A 60 5.90 5.65 -21.38
N PRO A 61 6.70 6.27 -20.49
CA PRO A 61 6.34 7.51 -19.82
C PRO A 61 5.79 8.57 -20.79
N GLY A 62 4.68 9.21 -20.41
CA GLY A 62 3.98 10.19 -21.22
C GLY A 62 2.86 9.62 -22.09
N ASN A 63 2.82 8.33 -22.35
CA ASN A 63 1.78 7.68 -23.15
C ASN A 63 0.60 7.18 -22.33
N ILE A 64 -0.53 6.92 -23.02
CA ILE A 64 -1.79 6.52 -22.36
C ILE A 64 -1.67 5.18 -21.63
N GLY A 65 -0.82 4.28 -22.10
CA GLY A 65 -0.56 2.98 -21.50
C GLY A 65 0.38 3.03 -20.28
N TYR A 66 0.93 4.20 -19.90
CA TYR A 66 1.78 4.35 -18.73
C TYR A 66 1.00 5.04 -17.59
N PHE A 67 0.59 4.25 -16.59
CA PHE A 67 -0.27 4.74 -15.51
C PHE A 67 0.42 4.63 -14.15
N MET A 68 0.67 5.79 -13.51
CA MET A 68 1.15 5.92 -12.14
C MET A 68 0.02 6.46 -11.27
N ALA A 69 -0.45 5.65 -10.29
CA ALA A 69 -1.60 5.98 -9.45
C ALA A 69 -1.38 7.25 -8.63
N SER A 70 -0.18 7.43 -8.07
CA SER A 70 0.18 8.61 -7.27
C SER A 70 0.00 9.95 -7.98
N LYS A 71 -0.01 9.98 -9.31
CA LYS A 71 -0.27 11.21 -10.09
C LYS A 71 -1.73 11.65 -10.08
N TYR A 72 -2.63 10.81 -9.59
CA TYR A 72 -4.08 11.03 -9.58
C TYR A 72 -4.68 11.02 -8.19
N THR A 73 -3.84 10.93 -7.16
CA THR A 73 -4.23 10.88 -5.76
C THR A 73 -3.46 11.94 -4.96
N PRO A 74 -4.00 12.42 -3.85
CA PRO A 74 -3.20 13.16 -2.87
C PRO A 74 -2.02 12.31 -2.42
N VAL A 75 -0.82 12.90 -2.40
CA VAL A 75 0.39 12.25 -1.91
C VAL A 75 0.78 12.86 -0.57
N ILE A 76 1.03 11.99 0.42
CA ILE A 76 1.44 12.37 1.77
C ILE A 76 2.95 12.20 1.97
N ASP A 77 3.48 12.71 3.08
CA ASP A 77 4.90 12.55 3.47
C ASP A 77 5.91 13.01 2.42
N ILE A 78 5.61 14.08 1.70
CA ILE A 78 6.56 14.68 0.75
C ILE A 78 7.71 15.31 1.57
N PRO A 79 8.95 14.83 1.41
CA PRO A 79 10.08 15.30 2.21
C PRO A 79 10.47 16.73 1.83
N HIS A 80 10.64 17.60 2.82
CA HIS A 80 11.12 18.97 2.60
C HIS A 80 12.58 19.04 2.10
N LYS A 81 13.39 18.04 2.42
CA LYS A 81 14.79 17.89 1.98
C LYS A 81 15.05 16.44 1.62
N ILE A 82 15.67 16.23 0.47
CA ILE A 82 16.11 14.92 0.02
C ILE A 82 17.57 14.79 0.39
N ASP A 83 17.88 13.86 1.30
CA ASP A 83 19.24 13.48 1.67
C ASP A 83 19.35 11.96 1.58
N ARG A 84 20.40 11.48 0.88
CA ARG A 84 20.69 10.04 0.77
C ARG A 84 20.92 9.36 2.11
N SER A 85 21.22 10.11 3.16
CA SER A 85 21.34 9.59 4.53
C SER A 85 20.00 9.18 5.14
N HIS A 86 18.85 9.46 4.47
CA HIS A 86 17.51 9.19 5.00
C HIS A 86 16.96 7.80 4.63
N GLY A 87 17.77 6.90 4.05
CA GLY A 87 17.31 5.55 3.64
C GLY A 87 16.52 5.57 2.33
N ASP A 88 15.53 4.66 2.16
CA ASP A 88 14.66 4.56 1.00
C ASP A 88 13.60 5.68 0.99
N VAL A 89 14.08 6.92 0.93
CA VAL A 89 13.20 8.10 0.87
C VAL A 89 12.62 8.24 -0.52
N HIS A 90 11.30 8.33 -0.59
CA HIS A 90 10.57 8.63 -1.81
C HIS A 90 10.49 10.15 -2.02
N PRO A 91 11.23 10.72 -2.99
CA PRO A 91 11.26 12.18 -3.20
C PRO A 91 9.90 12.78 -3.55
N GLU A 92 9.03 11.99 -4.17
CA GLU A 92 7.67 12.40 -4.57
C GLU A 92 6.63 12.18 -3.47
N GLY A 93 7.04 11.68 -2.28
CA GLY A 93 6.17 11.35 -1.15
C GLY A 93 5.86 9.87 -1.05
N ASN A 94 5.02 9.50 -0.08
CA ASN A 94 4.70 8.10 0.24
C ASN A 94 3.98 7.41 -0.93
N PRO A 95 4.51 6.30 -1.47
CA PRO A 95 3.98 5.64 -2.68
C PRO A 95 2.81 4.68 -2.42
N HIS A 96 2.47 4.40 -1.16
CA HIS A 96 1.50 3.37 -0.78
C HIS A 96 0.04 3.86 -0.90
N VAL A 97 -0.25 4.65 -1.93
CA VAL A 97 -1.53 5.35 -2.18
C VAL A 97 -2.77 4.45 -2.21
N HIS A 98 -2.59 3.15 -2.47
CA HIS A 98 -3.67 2.18 -2.56
C HIS A 98 -4.30 1.82 -1.21
N LEU A 99 -3.69 2.22 -0.11
CA LEU A 99 -4.17 1.94 1.25
C LEU A 99 -5.08 3.04 1.81
N ASP A 100 -5.33 4.14 1.07
CA ASP A 100 -6.46 5.02 1.34
C ASP A 100 -7.65 4.61 0.47
N PRO A 101 -8.80 4.19 1.06
CA PRO A 101 -9.96 3.78 0.29
C PRO A 101 -10.58 4.91 -0.55
N ASN A 102 -10.32 6.18 -0.21
CA ASN A 102 -10.76 7.32 -1.02
C ASN A 102 -9.93 7.43 -2.31
N ASN A 103 -8.63 7.15 -2.23
CA ASN A 103 -7.74 7.15 -3.40
C ASN A 103 -8.16 6.11 -4.45
N ILE A 104 -8.72 4.98 -4.02
CA ILE A 104 -9.17 3.91 -4.92
C ILE A 104 -10.21 4.41 -5.92
N LEU A 105 -11.13 5.29 -5.51
CA LEU A 105 -12.12 5.86 -6.43
C LEU A 105 -11.47 6.75 -7.49
N LEU A 106 -10.46 7.55 -7.11
CA LEU A 106 -9.72 8.41 -8.04
C LEU A 106 -8.93 7.57 -9.07
N VAL A 107 -8.25 6.54 -8.58
CA VAL A 107 -7.49 5.60 -9.40
C VAL A 107 -8.41 4.84 -10.35
N ALA A 108 -9.56 4.35 -9.87
CA ALA A 108 -10.55 3.63 -10.69
C ALA A 108 -11.11 4.51 -11.81
N LYS A 109 -11.38 5.80 -11.53
CA LYS A 109 -11.83 6.76 -12.53
C LYS A 109 -10.82 6.92 -13.67
N GLU A 110 -9.55 7.10 -13.33
CA GLU A 110 -8.49 7.27 -14.33
C GLU A 110 -8.22 5.95 -15.09
N LEU A 111 -8.24 4.80 -14.40
CA LEU A 111 -8.11 3.50 -15.04
C LEU A 111 -9.22 3.26 -16.06
N HIS A 112 -10.49 3.55 -15.70
CA HIS A 112 -11.62 3.49 -16.61
C HIS A 112 -11.41 4.35 -17.85
N ARG A 113 -10.96 5.62 -17.67
CA ARG A 113 -10.68 6.54 -18.79
C ARG A 113 -9.63 5.97 -19.74
N ARG A 114 -8.53 5.44 -19.21
CA ARG A 114 -7.44 4.84 -20.01
C ARG A 114 -7.89 3.61 -20.76
N LEU A 115 -8.57 2.69 -20.11
CA LEU A 115 -9.11 1.49 -20.74
C LEU A 115 -10.08 1.82 -21.88
N SER A 116 -10.93 2.84 -21.68
CA SER A 116 -11.88 3.32 -22.71
C SER A 116 -11.20 3.95 -23.94
N ILE A 117 -9.95 4.41 -23.80
CA ILE A 117 -9.15 4.94 -24.92
C ILE A 117 -8.38 3.80 -25.59
N ILE A 118 -7.71 2.94 -24.80
CA ILE A 118 -6.86 1.86 -25.30
C ILE A 118 -7.69 0.80 -26.06
N ASP A 119 -8.89 0.51 -25.55
CA ASP A 119 -9.81 -0.47 -26.10
C ASP A 119 -11.19 0.14 -26.33
N ALA A 120 -11.26 1.08 -27.25
CA ALA A 120 -12.44 1.90 -27.53
C ALA A 120 -13.70 1.08 -27.90
N LYS A 121 -13.54 -0.10 -28.51
CA LYS A 121 -14.66 -0.99 -28.87
C LYS A 121 -15.42 -1.51 -27.65
N ASN A 122 -14.75 -1.64 -26.48
CA ASN A 122 -15.33 -2.12 -25.24
C ASN A 122 -15.64 -0.98 -24.24
N LYS A 123 -15.64 0.29 -24.66
CA LYS A 123 -15.86 1.47 -23.82
C LYS A 123 -17.13 1.38 -22.97
N SER A 124 -18.26 0.99 -23.57
CA SER A 124 -19.54 0.87 -22.86
C SER A 124 -19.49 -0.18 -21.76
N PHE A 125 -18.82 -1.32 -22.02
CA PHE A 125 -18.60 -2.34 -21.02
C PHE A 125 -17.73 -1.81 -19.84
N TYR A 126 -16.66 -1.10 -20.14
CA TYR A 126 -15.83 -0.50 -19.09
C TYR A 126 -16.56 0.56 -18.27
N GLN A 127 -17.46 1.33 -18.89
CA GLN A 127 -18.31 2.29 -18.18
C GLN A 127 -19.26 1.58 -17.20
N GLU A 128 -19.90 0.51 -17.64
CA GLU A 128 -20.80 -0.28 -16.78
C GLU A 128 -20.02 -0.90 -15.59
N GLN A 129 -18.87 -1.51 -15.86
CA GLN A 129 -18.04 -2.10 -14.80
C GLN A 129 -17.52 -1.04 -13.81
N TYR A 130 -17.20 0.16 -14.29
CA TYR A 130 -16.79 1.27 -13.44
C TYR A 130 -17.95 1.71 -12.53
N ASN A 131 -19.15 1.91 -13.06
CA ASN A 131 -20.33 2.28 -12.27
C ASN A 131 -20.63 1.22 -11.19
N ASN A 132 -20.66 -0.05 -11.56
CA ASN A 132 -20.85 -1.17 -10.63
C ASN A 132 -19.78 -1.24 -9.54
N PHE A 133 -18.53 -0.90 -9.88
CA PHE A 133 -17.45 -0.83 -8.90
C PHE A 133 -17.65 0.33 -7.95
N VAL A 134 -17.96 1.53 -8.46
CA VAL A 134 -18.18 2.74 -7.65
C VAL A 134 -19.30 2.52 -6.64
N ASP A 135 -20.44 1.95 -7.06
CA ASP A 135 -21.58 1.69 -6.18
C ASP A 135 -21.20 0.75 -5.03
N LYS A 136 -20.53 -0.38 -5.35
CA LYS A 136 -20.06 -1.33 -4.33
C LYS A 136 -19.05 -0.69 -3.39
N TRP A 137 -18.13 0.10 -3.93
CA TRP A 137 -17.07 0.74 -3.15
C TRP A 137 -17.63 1.79 -2.19
N GLN A 138 -18.55 2.65 -2.65
CA GLN A 138 -19.19 3.67 -1.81
C GLN A 138 -20.03 3.05 -0.67
N ASN A 139 -20.73 1.95 -0.94
CA ASN A 139 -21.43 1.20 0.08
C ASN A 139 -20.46 0.63 1.14
N SER A 140 -19.33 0.06 0.71
CA SER A 140 -18.30 -0.43 1.61
C SER A 140 -17.67 0.71 2.41
N LEU A 141 -17.34 1.83 1.77
CA LEU A 141 -16.77 3.01 2.43
C LEU A 141 -17.71 3.56 3.51
N SER A 142 -19.02 3.62 3.22
CA SER A 142 -20.03 4.06 4.19
C SER A 142 -20.12 3.13 5.41
N ARG A 143 -19.96 1.82 5.20
CA ARG A 143 -19.92 0.82 6.27
C ARG A 143 -18.63 0.96 7.09
N TRP A 144 -17.47 0.98 6.44
CA TRP A 144 -16.18 1.12 7.11
C TRP A 144 -16.07 2.39 7.95
N ASN A 145 -16.59 3.54 7.46
CA ASN A 145 -16.60 4.79 8.22
C ASN A 145 -17.37 4.69 9.55
N LYS A 146 -18.35 3.79 9.65
CA LYS A 146 -19.03 3.50 10.92
C LYS A 146 -18.22 2.54 11.80
N GLU A 147 -17.63 1.50 11.20
CA GLU A 147 -16.87 0.46 11.89
C GLU A 147 -15.61 1.01 12.56
N ILE A 148 -14.94 1.97 11.90
CA ILE A 148 -13.67 2.54 12.40
C ILE A 148 -13.86 3.53 13.56
N GLU A 149 -15.07 4.00 13.86
CA GLU A 149 -15.30 4.96 14.97
C GLU A 149 -14.74 4.45 16.30
N SER A 150 -14.79 3.16 16.54
CA SER A 150 -14.31 2.54 17.77
C SER A 150 -12.79 2.56 17.92
N ILE A 151 -12.03 2.59 16.81
CA ILE A 151 -10.56 2.50 16.85
C ILE A 151 -9.85 3.85 16.66
N LYS A 152 -10.59 4.92 16.41
CA LYS A 152 -10.01 6.26 16.25
C LYS A 152 -9.18 6.68 17.47
N GLY A 153 -8.10 7.40 17.21
CA GLY A 153 -7.22 7.92 18.25
C GLY A 153 -6.33 6.88 18.92
N LYS A 154 -6.46 5.59 18.58
CA LYS A 154 -5.57 4.55 19.09
C LYS A 154 -4.13 4.79 18.66
N ARG A 155 -3.19 4.37 19.50
CA ARG A 155 -1.77 4.70 19.41
C ARG A 155 -1.01 3.47 18.95
N ILE A 156 -0.25 3.62 17.87
CA ILE A 156 0.42 2.51 17.20
C ILE A 156 1.93 2.73 17.07
N ILE A 157 2.65 1.62 17.07
CA ILE A 157 4.03 1.53 16.59
C ILE A 157 3.98 0.77 15.26
N ILE A 158 4.71 1.22 14.26
CA ILE A 158 4.78 0.59 12.95
C ILE A 158 6.18 0.04 12.70
N HIS A 159 6.31 -0.91 11.76
CA HIS A 159 7.64 -1.30 11.31
C HIS A 159 8.18 -0.31 10.27
N HIS A 160 7.47 -0.18 9.15
CA HIS A 160 7.76 0.69 8.01
C HIS A 160 6.52 1.55 7.69
N LYS A 161 6.70 2.67 7.01
CA LYS A 161 5.65 3.62 6.62
C LYS A 161 4.76 3.14 5.45
N SER A 162 4.53 1.83 5.39
CA SER A 162 3.69 1.21 4.35
C SER A 162 2.22 1.53 4.48
N PHE A 163 1.74 1.74 5.71
CA PHE A 163 0.31 1.87 6.02
C PHE A 163 -0.13 3.30 6.37
N ASP A 164 0.71 4.31 6.21
CA ASP A 164 0.41 5.69 6.64
C ASP A 164 -0.91 6.22 6.06
N TYR A 165 -1.22 5.90 4.79
CA TYR A 165 -2.51 6.23 4.19
C TYR A 165 -3.69 5.58 4.91
N LEU A 166 -3.56 4.29 5.25
CA LEU A 166 -4.58 3.55 6.00
C LEU A 166 -4.75 4.16 7.39
N PHE A 167 -3.66 4.42 8.10
CA PHE A 167 -3.70 4.94 9.45
C PHE A 167 -4.23 6.38 9.50
N ASN A 168 -3.91 7.21 8.52
CA ASN A 168 -4.48 8.54 8.39
C ASN A 168 -6.00 8.49 8.20
N TRP A 169 -6.48 7.59 7.32
CA TRP A 169 -7.92 7.41 7.12
C TRP A 169 -8.61 6.84 8.37
N LEU A 170 -7.98 5.88 9.07
CA LEU A 170 -8.46 5.30 10.33
C LEU A 170 -8.33 6.25 11.52
N GLN A 171 -7.66 7.38 11.37
CA GLN A 171 -7.34 8.35 12.43
C GLN A 171 -6.58 7.71 13.61
N LEU A 172 -5.63 6.81 13.31
CA LEU A 172 -4.70 6.23 14.28
C LEU A 172 -3.49 7.15 14.49
N ASN A 173 -2.91 7.12 15.68
CA ASN A 173 -1.77 7.95 16.03
C ASN A 173 -0.48 7.14 16.01
N GLU A 174 0.37 7.34 15.00
CA GLU A 174 1.72 6.79 14.98
C GLU A 174 2.58 7.43 16.09
N ILE A 175 3.16 6.59 16.94
CA ILE A 175 4.02 7.01 18.05
C ILE A 175 5.50 6.82 17.69
N ALA A 176 5.83 5.74 16.98
CA ALA A 176 7.19 5.44 16.54
C ALA A 176 7.19 4.46 15.38
N SER A 177 8.31 4.45 14.64
CA SER A 177 8.65 3.41 13.68
C SER A 177 9.78 2.54 14.22
N LEU A 178 9.71 1.21 14.00
CA LEU A 178 10.79 0.29 14.35
C LEU A 178 12.02 0.51 13.48
N GLU A 179 11.84 0.86 12.22
CA GLU A 179 12.95 1.28 11.37
C GLU A 179 13.52 2.62 11.85
N VAL A 180 14.84 2.70 11.90
CA VAL A 180 15.54 3.96 12.20
C VAL A 180 15.26 5.01 11.13
N LYS A 181 15.19 4.55 9.87
CA LYS A 181 14.86 5.28 8.65
C LYS A 181 14.27 4.28 7.66
N PRO A 182 13.45 4.69 6.68
CA PRO A 182 12.87 3.80 5.69
C PRO A 182 13.92 2.87 5.05
N GLY A 183 13.68 1.56 5.08
CA GLY A 183 14.59 0.52 4.56
C GLY A 183 15.83 0.23 5.42
N ILE A 184 15.98 0.87 6.59
CA ILE A 184 17.09 0.60 7.52
C ILE A 184 16.59 -0.19 8.71
N PRO A 185 17.03 -1.45 8.89
CA PRO A 185 16.57 -2.31 9.98
C PRO A 185 16.73 -1.70 11.36
N PRO A 186 15.88 -2.09 12.34
CA PRO A 186 16.00 -1.63 13.72
C PRO A 186 17.36 -1.95 14.33
N THR A 187 17.94 -0.98 15.03
CA THR A 187 19.13 -1.23 15.87
C THR A 187 18.72 -1.45 17.32
N ALA A 188 19.55 -2.16 18.09
CA ALA A 188 19.28 -2.40 19.53
C ALA A 188 19.12 -1.07 20.31
N SER A 189 19.93 -0.05 19.99
CA SER A 189 19.83 1.27 20.62
C SER A 189 18.49 1.96 20.29
N HIS A 190 18.06 1.87 19.03
CA HIS A 190 16.79 2.45 18.59
C HIS A 190 15.58 1.78 19.27
N LEU A 191 15.57 0.42 19.29
CA LEU A 191 14.52 -0.34 19.99
C LEU A 191 14.47 -0.01 21.50
N LYS A 192 15.62 0.18 22.14
CA LYS A 192 15.68 0.61 23.54
C LYS A 192 15.07 2.01 23.74
N ASN A 193 15.34 2.95 22.86
CA ASN A 193 14.75 4.28 22.90
C ASN A 193 13.21 4.22 22.71
N ILE A 194 12.72 3.37 21.81
CA ILE A 194 11.28 3.14 21.63
C ILE A 194 10.68 2.57 22.91
N LEU A 195 11.30 1.56 23.52
CA LEU A 195 10.84 0.97 24.77
C LEU A 195 10.73 2.01 25.91
N GLU A 196 11.75 2.85 26.06
CA GLU A 196 11.75 3.92 27.08
C GLU A 196 10.64 4.95 26.84
N ASN A 197 10.34 5.28 25.58
CA ASN A 197 9.26 6.19 25.21
C ASN A 197 7.88 5.54 25.37
N THR A 198 7.76 4.24 25.06
CA THR A 198 6.53 3.47 25.25
C THR A 198 6.13 3.39 26.71
N ASN A 199 7.10 3.30 27.64
CA ASN A 199 6.85 3.35 29.08
C ASN A 199 6.29 4.70 29.56
N LYS A 200 6.52 5.78 28.80
CA LYS A 200 5.99 7.13 29.09
C LYS A 200 4.66 7.41 28.41
N SER A 201 4.31 6.65 27.40
CA SER A 201 3.16 6.87 26.55
C SER A 201 2.48 5.52 26.26
N SER A 202 1.20 5.40 26.60
CA SER A 202 0.45 4.17 26.28
C SER A 202 0.47 3.95 24.75
N VAL A 203 0.78 2.72 24.33
CA VAL A 203 0.68 2.26 22.95
C VAL A 203 -0.26 1.07 22.92
N ASP A 204 -1.15 1.03 21.96
CA ASP A 204 -2.20 0.01 21.90
C ASP A 204 -1.76 -1.25 21.13
N ILE A 205 -1.08 -1.08 19.99
CA ILE A 205 -0.64 -2.18 19.11
C ILE A 205 0.68 -1.84 18.39
N ILE A 206 1.39 -2.90 17.97
CA ILE A 206 2.53 -2.85 17.05
C ILE A 206 2.09 -3.45 15.73
N VAL A 207 2.28 -2.73 14.62
CA VAL A 207 1.82 -3.15 13.29
C VAL A 207 3.01 -3.46 12.38
N ILE A 208 2.96 -4.61 11.71
CA ILE A 208 3.92 -5.02 10.69
C ILE A 208 3.21 -5.44 9.41
N SER A 209 3.92 -5.45 8.28
CA SER A 209 3.48 -6.05 7.03
C SER A 209 3.90 -7.52 6.90
N PRO A 210 3.34 -8.31 5.96
CA PRO A 210 3.69 -9.73 5.79
C PRO A 210 5.13 -9.99 5.31
N TYR A 211 5.85 -8.96 4.89
CA TYR A 211 7.24 -9.05 4.42
C TYR A 211 8.24 -8.36 5.36
N ASP A 212 7.77 -7.69 6.42
CA ASP A 212 8.64 -7.07 7.40
C ASP A 212 9.33 -8.11 8.28
N PRO A 213 10.59 -7.87 8.70
CA PRO A 213 11.23 -8.65 9.75
C PRO A 213 10.45 -8.53 11.06
N THR A 214 10.23 -9.67 11.74
CA THR A 214 9.37 -9.73 12.93
C THR A 214 10.14 -9.53 14.25
N GLU A 215 11.45 -9.69 14.24
CA GLU A 215 12.29 -9.79 15.45
C GLU A 215 12.19 -8.55 16.33
N GLY A 216 12.24 -7.35 15.74
CA GLY A 216 12.14 -6.09 16.49
C GLY A 216 10.77 -5.89 17.13
N ALA A 217 9.69 -6.22 16.39
CA ALA A 217 8.32 -6.15 16.88
C ALA A 217 8.07 -7.14 18.03
N LEU A 218 8.49 -8.38 17.87
CA LEU A 218 8.34 -9.43 18.89
C LEU A 218 9.16 -9.13 20.14
N TRP A 219 10.40 -8.62 19.99
CA TRP A 219 11.20 -8.20 21.13
C TRP A 219 10.52 -7.08 21.93
N LEU A 220 9.98 -6.08 21.25
CA LEU A 220 9.28 -4.98 21.92
C LEU A 220 7.99 -5.47 22.59
N SER A 221 7.23 -6.31 21.93
CA SER A 221 6.03 -6.95 22.48
C SER A 221 6.32 -7.76 23.75
N GLU A 222 7.39 -8.54 23.74
CA GLU A 222 7.83 -9.32 24.96
C GLU A 222 8.09 -8.39 26.16
N LYS A 223 8.70 -7.22 25.92
CA LYS A 223 9.05 -6.28 26.99
C LYS A 223 7.87 -5.42 27.47
N THR A 224 6.88 -5.18 26.60
CA THR A 224 5.80 -4.21 26.85
C THR A 224 4.42 -4.85 27.02
N GLN A 225 4.28 -6.13 26.60
CA GLN A 225 3.01 -6.85 26.48
C GLN A 225 2.04 -6.21 25.47
N ILE A 226 2.53 -5.31 24.59
CA ILE A 226 1.76 -4.74 23.51
C ILE A 226 1.63 -5.78 22.38
N PRO A 227 0.42 -6.09 21.90
CA PRO A 227 0.21 -7.07 20.85
C PRO A 227 0.84 -6.65 19.52
N VAL A 228 1.39 -7.62 18.77
CA VAL A 228 1.86 -7.44 17.39
C VAL A 228 0.79 -7.94 16.44
N VAL A 229 0.42 -7.13 15.44
CA VAL A 229 -0.49 -7.53 14.37
C VAL A 229 0.18 -7.42 13.01
N THR A 230 -0.10 -8.39 12.14
CA THR A 230 0.32 -8.36 10.74
C THR A 230 -0.87 -7.94 9.89
N LEU A 231 -0.80 -6.75 9.26
CA LEU A 231 -1.83 -6.30 8.34
C LEU A 231 -1.52 -6.72 6.91
N PRO A 232 -2.53 -7.18 6.14
CA PRO A 232 -2.33 -7.47 4.73
C PRO A 232 -2.00 -6.16 3.98
N TYR A 233 -0.83 -6.11 3.32
CA TYR A 233 -0.41 -4.94 2.54
C TYR A 233 -1.18 -4.81 1.22
N THR A 234 -1.55 -5.95 0.62
CA THR A 234 -2.30 -6.02 -0.64
C THR A 234 -3.15 -7.28 -0.70
N ILE A 235 -3.94 -7.43 -1.76
CA ILE A 235 -4.75 -8.62 -2.02
C ILE A 235 -3.89 -9.89 -1.94
N GLY A 236 -4.32 -10.86 -1.14
CA GLY A 236 -3.60 -12.11 -0.87
C GLY A 236 -2.54 -11.98 0.24
N GLY A 237 -2.47 -10.86 0.96
CA GLY A 237 -1.59 -10.67 2.12
C GLY A 237 -1.93 -11.60 3.29
N ASN A 238 -3.19 -11.99 3.40
CA ASN A 238 -3.70 -13.07 4.23
C ASN A 238 -4.83 -13.82 3.49
N GLU A 239 -5.38 -14.88 4.08
CA GLU A 239 -6.42 -15.71 3.46
C GLU A 239 -7.73 -14.96 3.25
N GLU A 240 -8.08 -14.01 4.13
CA GLU A 240 -9.31 -13.23 4.05
C GLU A 240 -9.23 -12.12 2.99
N SER A 241 -8.06 -11.58 2.68
CA SER A 241 -7.86 -10.46 1.74
C SER A 241 -7.82 -10.90 0.27
N ASN A 242 -8.83 -11.61 -0.21
CA ASN A 242 -8.89 -12.20 -1.57
C ASN A 242 -9.35 -11.23 -2.67
N ASN A 243 -9.81 -10.05 -2.31
CA ASN A 243 -10.16 -8.94 -3.21
C ASN A 243 -9.94 -7.60 -2.51
N LEU A 244 -10.12 -6.50 -3.24
CA LEU A 244 -9.80 -5.17 -2.72
C LEU A 244 -10.73 -4.72 -1.57
N ILE A 245 -12.02 -5.10 -1.59
CA ILE A 245 -12.96 -4.82 -0.48
C ILE A 245 -12.55 -5.65 0.74
N ALA A 246 -12.30 -6.94 0.54
CA ALA A 246 -11.87 -7.84 1.60
C ALA A 246 -10.52 -7.46 2.23
N LEU A 247 -9.64 -6.76 1.50
CA LEU A 247 -8.40 -6.22 2.05
C LEU A 247 -8.69 -5.21 3.18
N PHE A 248 -9.61 -4.28 2.95
CA PHE A 248 -9.99 -3.28 3.98
C PHE A 248 -10.82 -3.92 5.09
N ASP A 249 -11.76 -4.82 4.76
CA ASP A 249 -12.53 -5.57 5.75
C ASP A 249 -11.61 -6.33 6.72
N SER A 250 -10.64 -7.06 6.18
CA SER A 250 -9.67 -7.82 6.96
C SER A 250 -8.79 -6.92 7.81
N SER A 251 -8.30 -5.80 7.26
CA SER A 251 -7.46 -4.85 8.00
C SER A 251 -8.20 -4.23 9.18
N ILE A 252 -9.45 -3.78 8.99
CA ILE A 252 -10.28 -3.22 10.07
C ILE A 252 -10.54 -4.28 11.14
N LYS A 253 -10.94 -5.49 10.75
CA LYS A 253 -11.22 -6.61 11.66
C LYS A 253 -10.00 -6.98 12.52
N ILE A 254 -8.81 -7.10 11.89
CA ILE A 254 -7.57 -7.41 12.62
C ILE A 254 -7.27 -6.33 13.66
N LEU A 255 -7.40 -5.06 13.31
CA LEU A 255 -7.17 -3.95 14.22
C LEU A 255 -8.18 -3.93 15.37
N GLN A 256 -9.46 -4.14 15.09
CA GLN A 256 -10.50 -4.19 16.11
C GLN A 256 -10.26 -5.35 17.10
N ASN A 257 -10.00 -6.55 16.61
CA ASN A 257 -9.72 -7.71 17.46
C ASN A 257 -8.51 -7.44 18.37
N ALA A 258 -7.40 -6.94 17.83
CA ALA A 258 -6.20 -6.67 18.64
C ALA A 258 -6.40 -5.56 19.69
N LEU A 259 -7.34 -4.66 19.48
CA LEU A 259 -7.63 -3.54 20.38
C LEU A 259 -8.65 -3.89 21.46
N TYR A 260 -9.54 -4.86 21.22
CA TYR A 260 -10.68 -5.15 22.12
C TYR A 260 -10.70 -6.58 22.68
N ASP A 261 -10.10 -7.55 21.99
CA ASP A 261 -10.00 -8.95 22.47
C ASP A 261 -8.77 -9.09 23.39
N LYS A 262 -8.83 -8.41 24.57
CA LYS A 262 -7.81 -8.53 25.63
C LYS A 262 -8.26 -9.50 26.70
#